data_25fca6257e982ecb134b8b7174d9ecd9
#
_entry.id   25fca6257e982ecb134b8b7174d9ecd9
#
_cell.length_a   1.000
_cell.length_b   1.000
_cell.length_c   1.000
_cell.angle_alpha   90.00
_cell.angle_beta   90.00
_cell.angle_gamma   90.00
#
_symmetry.space_group_name_H-M   'P 1'
#
loop_
_entity.id
_entity.type
_entity.pdbx_description
1 polymer ?
#
loop_
_entity_poly.entity_id
_entity_poly.type
_entity_poly.pdbx_seq_one_letter_code
_entity_poly.pdbx_strand_id
1 'polypeptide(L)'
;RELPNYQVFDERRYFVSGREAGLGPVVVDVLGWRVGLLVCEDAWFDEPALAAQSLGAQALVVINASPFHAGKRGEREARMGDRARSLGLPLVYAHLTGGQDEVVFDGASFAVDAHGAVAARAASFADETLQVTLLPGGAVQGAVAQPLSDEAEIWAALVCGVRDYVGKNGFPGAIIGLSGGIDSALVLAIAVDALGADKVRTVMMPSPYTADISW
;
A
#
# COMPACT_ATOMS: atom_id res chain seq x y z
N ARG A 1 -14.56 -7.30 9.68
CA ARG A 1 -15.59 -8.34 9.69
C ARG A 1 -15.18 -9.56 8.88
N GLU A 2 -14.57 -9.35 7.74
CA GLU A 2 -13.97 -10.41 6.92
C GLU A 2 -12.51 -10.61 7.33
N LEU A 3 -12.08 -11.86 7.44
CA LEU A 3 -10.72 -12.22 7.82
C LEU A 3 -10.06 -12.97 6.67
N PRO A 4 -9.00 -12.41 6.06
CA PRO A 4 -8.24 -13.13 5.04
C PRO A 4 -7.52 -14.35 5.66
N ASN A 5 -7.44 -15.42 4.87
CA ASN A 5 -6.72 -16.64 5.26
C ASN A 5 -6.11 -17.29 4.03
N TYR A 6 -5.26 -16.52 3.32
CA TYR A 6 -4.59 -16.92 2.09
C TYR A 6 -3.26 -16.17 1.94
N GLN A 7 -2.34 -16.72 1.19
CA GLN A 7 -0.98 -16.19 0.97
C GLN A 7 -0.25 -15.93 2.30
N VAL A 8 0.11 -14.66 2.56
CA VAL A 8 0.82 -14.24 3.78
C VAL A 8 -0.12 -14.03 4.98
N PHE A 9 -1.43 -14.15 4.78
CA PHE A 9 -2.45 -13.88 5.80
C PHE A 9 -2.94 -15.17 6.45
N ASP A 10 -2.86 -15.24 7.79
CA ASP A 10 -3.42 -16.30 8.63
C ASP A 10 -4.23 -15.69 9.80
N GLU A 11 -5.13 -14.76 9.44
CA GLU A 11 -5.84 -13.92 10.39
C GLU A 11 -6.77 -14.73 11.32
N ARG A 12 -7.37 -15.81 10.80
CA ARG A 12 -8.27 -16.67 11.58
C ARG A 12 -7.58 -17.39 12.73
N ARG A 13 -6.26 -17.47 12.69
CA ARG A 13 -5.47 -18.04 13.78
C ARG A 13 -5.49 -17.16 15.04
N TYR A 14 -5.60 -15.84 14.84
CA TYR A 14 -5.45 -14.85 15.90
C TYR A 14 -6.72 -14.07 16.21
N PHE A 15 -7.66 -14.00 15.28
CA PHE A 15 -8.85 -13.16 15.36
C PHE A 15 -10.12 -13.93 15.08
N VAL A 16 -11.20 -13.51 15.71
CA VAL A 16 -12.57 -13.94 15.40
C VAL A 16 -13.22 -12.86 14.55
N SER A 17 -13.90 -13.24 13.46
CA SER A 17 -14.58 -12.27 12.61
C SER A 17 -15.72 -11.58 13.36
N GLY A 18 -15.97 -10.30 13.04
CA GLY A 18 -17.09 -9.58 13.62
C GLY A 18 -18.43 -10.26 13.40
N ARG A 19 -18.59 -10.96 12.28
CA ARG A 19 -19.79 -11.76 11.97
C ARG A 19 -19.97 -12.93 12.94
N GLU A 20 -18.93 -13.71 13.18
CA GLU A 20 -18.94 -14.83 14.13
C GLU A 20 -19.12 -14.37 15.57
N ALA A 21 -18.58 -13.20 15.91
CA ALA A 21 -18.77 -12.57 17.22
C ALA A 21 -20.13 -11.87 17.39
N GLY A 22 -21.01 -11.88 16.38
CA GLY A 22 -22.29 -11.20 16.40
C GLY A 22 -22.19 -9.66 16.42
N LEU A 23 -21.05 -9.09 16.03
CA LEU A 23 -20.81 -7.65 16.01
C LEU A 23 -21.24 -7.06 14.67
N GLY A 24 -21.96 -5.94 14.73
CA GLY A 24 -22.33 -5.14 13.57
C GLY A 24 -21.17 -4.35 12.96
N PRO A 25 -21.42 -3.63 11.86
CA PRO A 25 -20.47 -2.65 11.34
C PRO A 25 -20.26 -1.51 12.34
N VAL A 26 -19.09 -0.89 12.26
CA VAL A 26 -18.77 0.27 13.09
C VAL A 26 -19.09 1.54 12.32
N VAL A 27 -20.02 2.35 12.85
CA VAL A 27 -20.33 3.68 12.33
C VAL A 27 -20.15 4.67 13.48
N VAL A 28 -19.34 5.71 13.27
CA VAL A 28 -18.99 6.72 14.26
C VAL A 28 -19.37 8.11 13.78
N ASP A 29 -19.66 9.02 14.71
CA ASP A 29 -19.91 10.42 14.39
C ASP A 29 -18.60 11.21 14.50
N VAL A 30 -18.19 11.83 13.40
CA VAL A 30 -16.98 12.64 13.31
C VAL A 30 -17.36 14.02 12.75
N LEU A 31 -17.32 15.05 13.57
CA LEU A 31 -17.61 16.43 13.18
C LEU A 31 -18.93 16.60 12.39
N GLY A 32 -19.95 15.85 12.77
CA GLY A 32 -21.27 15.88 12.12
C GLY A 32 -21.44 14.96 10.92
N TRP A 33 -20.40 14.18 10.56
CA TRP A 33 -20.45 13.12 9.56
C TRP A 33 -20.59 11.75 10.24
N ARG A 34 -21.50 10.94 9.75
CA ARG A 34 -21.58 9.53 10.12
C ARG A 34 -20.64 8.72 9.23
N VAL A 35 -19.56 8.20 9.81
CA VAL A 35 -18.47 7.54 9.09
C VAL A 35 -18.49 6.05 9.37
N GLY A 36 -18.64 5.24 8.32
CA GLY A 36 -18.49 3.78 8.37
C GLY A 36 -17.02 3.38 8.30
N LEU A 37 -16.55 2.60 9.28
CA LEU A 37 -15.17 2.13 9.35
C LEU A 37 -15.06 0.70 8.80
N LEU A 38 -14.13 0.51 7.86
CA LEU A 38 -13.79 -0.77 7.25
C LEU A 38 -12.30 -1.05 7.44
N VAL A 39 -11.95 -2.31 7.61
CA VAL A 39 -10.55 -2.72 7.77
C VAL A 39 -10.19 -3.70 6.66
N CYS A 40 -9.24 -3.30 5.83
CA CYS A 40 -8.58 -4.13 4.82
C CYS A 40 -9.57 -4.95 3.98
N GLU A 41 -9.66 -6.25 4.25
CA GLU A 41 -10.49 -7.22 3.52
C GLU A 41 -11.97 -6.85 3.50
N ASP A 42 -12.49 -6.15 4.52
CA ASP A 42 -13.87 -5.68 4.55
C ASP A 42 -14.27 -4.86 3.29
N ALA A 43 -13.32 -4.08 2.76
CA ALA A 43 -13.56 -3.22 1.61
C ALA A 43 -13.68 -3.99 0.27
N TRP A 44 -13.19 -5.24 0.23
CA TRP A 44 -13.24 -6.08 -0.97
C TRP A 44 -14.58 -6.80 -1.14
N PHE A 45 -15.38 -6.91 -0.07
CA PHE A 45 -16.71 -7.50 -0.08
C PHE A 45 -17.81 -6.44 -0.01
N ASP A 46 -19.00 -6.76 -0.56
CA ASP A 46 -20.12 -5.82 -0.60
C ASP A 46 -20.79 -5.66 0.77
N GLU A 47 -20.92 -6.75 1.51
CA GLU A 47 -21.73 -6.80 2.72
C GLU A 47 -21.27 -5.81 3.81
N PRO A 48 -19.96 -5.68 4.16
CA PRO A 48 -19.56 -4.75 5.21
C PRO A 48 -19.90 -3.29 4.92
N ALA A 49 -19.73 -2.86 3.68
CA ALA A 49 -20.01 -1.50 3.24
C ALA A 49 -21.53 -1.23 3.18
N LEU A 50 -22.33 -2.17 2.66
CA LEU A 50 -23.79 -2.11 2.65
C LEU A 50 -24.36 -2.06 4.08
N ALA A 51 -23.79 -2.86 4.98
CA ALA A 51 -24.21 -2.86 6.39
C ALA A 51 -23.88 -1.53 7.09
N ALA A 52 -22.74 -0.90 6.78
CA ALA A 52 -22.44 0.44 7.29
C ALA A 52 -23.41 1.50 6.74
N GLN A 53 -23.72 1.44 5.43
CA GLN A 53 -24.70 2.33 4.80
C GLN A 53 -26.09 2.18 5.44
N SER A 54 -26.55 0.96 5.71
CA SER A 54 -27.85 0.70 6.33
C SER A 54 -27.98 1.27 7.76
N LEU A 55 -26.84 1.45 8.44
CA LEU A 55 -26.76 2.17 9.72
C LEU A 55 -26.61 3.69 9.56
N GLY A 56 -26.75 4.21 8.35
CA GLY A 56 -26.74 5.64 8.06
C GLY A 56 -25.35 6.23 7.87
N ALA A 57 -24.35 5.45 7.51
CA ALA A 57 -23.04 5.99 7.11
C ALA A 57 -23.19 6.92 5.90
N GLN A 58 -22.54 8.07 5.96
CA GLN A 58 -22.52 9.10 4.91
C GLN A 58 -21.19 9.13 4.15
N ALA A 59 -20.17 8.51 4.72
CA ALA A 59 -18.87 8.29 4.12
C ALA A 59 -18.29 6.98 4.63
N LEU A 60 -17.36 6.38 3.88
CA LEU A 60 -16.61 5.20 4.30
C LEU A 60 -15.12 5.56 4.49
N VAL A 61 -14.51 5.02 5.53
CA VAL A 61 -13.06 5.08 5.75
C VAL A 61 -12.52 3.67 5.85
N VAL A 62 -11.52 3.36 5.05
CA VAL A 62 -10.85 2.06 4.98
C VAL A 62 -9.42 2.21 5.48
N ILE A 63 -9.03 1.40 6.46
CA ILE A 63 -7.64 1.24 6.89
C ILE A 63 -7.10 -0.04 6.27
N ASN A 64 -6.02 0.03 5.51
CA ASN A 64 -5.56 -1.10 4.70
C ASN A 64 -4.03 -1.28 4.72
N ALA A 65 -3.62 -2.54 4.63
CA ALA A 65 -2.23 -2.99 4.53
C ALA A 65 -2.13 -4.20 3.59
N SER A 66 -2.55 -4.05 2.33
CA SER A 66 -2.38 -5.11 1.33
C SER A 66 -1.00 -5.04 0.68
N PRO A 67 -0.26 -6.17 0.58
CA PRO A 67 1.05 -6.20 -0.06
C PRO A 67 1.01 -5.70 -1.50
N PHE A 68 2.09 -5.02 -1.89
CA PHE A 68 2.28 -4.52 -3.24
C PHE A 68 2.47 -5.66 -4.24
N HIS A 69 1.89 -5.49 -5.41
CA HIS A 69 2.29 -6.12 -6.65
C HIS A 69 2.01 -5.16 -7.83
N ALA A 70 2.67 -5.35 -8.96
CA ALA A 70 2.49 -4.49 -10.12
C ALA A 70 1.01 -4.37 -10.52
N GLY A 71 0.55 -3.13 -10.71
CA GLY A 71 -0.85 -2.82 -11.04
C GLY A 71 -1.82 -2.79 -9.87
N LYS A 72 -1.42 -3.15 -8.65
CA LYS A 72 -2.34 -3.24 -7.48
C LYS A 72 -3.00 -1.91 -7.13
N ARG A 73 -2.30 -0.78 -7.31
CA ARG A 73 -2.87 0.55 -7.08
C ARG A 73 -4.12 0.77 -7.96
N GLY A 74 -4.01 0.51 -9.26
CA GLY A 74 -5.13 0.67 -10.20
C GLY A 74 -6.31 -0.25 -9.85
N GLU A 75 -6.04 -1.48 -9.44
CA GLU A 75 -7.06 -2.42 -8.98
C GLU A 75 -7.81 -1.91 -7.74
N ARG A 76 -7.08 -1.37 -6.74
CA ARG A 76 -7.67 -0.76 -5.54
C ARG A 76 -8.54 0.44 -5.87
N GLU A 77 -8.03 1.37 -6.67
CA GLU A 77 -8.77 2.58 -7.07
C GLU A 77 -10.06 2.21 -7.84
N ALA A 78 -9.98 1.29 -8.79
CA ALA A 78 -11.13 0.82 -9.54
C ALA A 78 -12.17 0.16 -8.62
N ARG A 79 -11.74 -0.76 -7.76
CA ARG A 79 -12.63 -1.48 -6.84
C ARG A 79 -13.32 -0.54 -5.85
N MET A 80 -12.59 0.40 -5.26
CA MET A 80 -13.15 1.37 -4.32
C MET A 80 -14.03 2.40 -5.03
N GLY A 81 -13.69 2.78 -6.26
CA GLY A 81 -14.54 3.62 -7.09
C GLY A 81 -15.89 2.97 -7.41
N ASP A 82 -15.88 1.68 -7.78
CA ASP A 82 -17.11 0.92 -8.00
C ASP A 82 -17.94 0.81 -6.71
N ARG A 83 -17.30 0.61 -5.57
CA ARG A 83 -17.92 0.59 -4.26
C ARG A 83 -18.60 1.94 -3.94
N ALA A 84 -17.87 3.04 -4.06
CA ALA A 84 -18.38 4.37 -3.83
C ALA A 84 -19.59 4.68 -4.71
N ARG A 85 -19.49 4.36 -6.00
CA ARG A 85 -20.56 4.56 -6.99
C ARG A 85 -21.81 3.74 -6.66
N SER A 86 -21.64 2.47 -6.31
CA SER A 86 -22.78 1.57 -6.01
C SER A 86 -23.56 2.00 -4.75
N LEU A 87 -22.90 2.63 -3.79
CA LEU A 87 -23.49 3.09 -2.56
C LEU A 87 -23.88 4.58 -2.60
N GLY A 88 -23.40 5.35 -3.58
CA GLY A 88 -23.56 6.80 -3.59
C GLY A 88 -22.84 7.49 -2.42
N LEU A 89 -21.75 6.91 -1.89
CA LEU A 89 -21.01 7.40 -0.74
C LEU A 89 -19.55 7.65 -1.10
N PRO A 90 -18.94 8.77 -0.65
CA PRO A 90 -17.51 8.97 -0.78
C PRO A 90 -16.75 7.99 0.11
N LEU A 91 -15.53 7.62 -0.32
CA LEU A 91 -14.69 6.66 0.38
C LEU A 91 -13.25 7.19 0.48
N VAL A 92 -12.70 7.16 1.69
CA VAL A 92 -11.30 7.48 1.98
C VAL A 92 -10.57 6.16 2.28
N TYR A 93 -9.47 5.93 1.56
CA TYR A 93 -8.67 4.72 1.67
C TYR A 93 -7.27 5.06 2.17
N ALA A 94 -7.00 4.75 3.43
CA ALA A 94 -5.68 4.91 4.04
C ALA A 94 -4.89 3.61 3.91
N HIS A 95 -3.73 3.68 3.28
CA HIS A 95 -2.91 2.52 2.99
C HIS A 95 -1.51 2.65 3.61
N LEU A 96 -1.02 1.53 4.14
CA LEU A 96 0.31 1.44 4.72
C LEU A 96 1.39 1.73 3.68
N THR A 97 2.47 2.38 4.10
CA THR A 97 3.69 2.60 3.32
C THR A 97 4.87 1.90 3.99
N GLY A 98 5.75 1.31 3.21
CA GLY A 98 7.01 0.75 3.69
C GLY A 98 7.19 -0.73 3.40
N GLY A 99 8.36 -1.28 3.76
CA GLY A 99 8.69 -2.70 3.69
C GLY A 99 8.62 -3.36 5.06
N GLN A 100 8.14 -4.59 5.10
CA GLN A 100 8.13 -5.42 6.30
C GLN A 100 8.41 -6.86 5.90
N ASP A 101 9.50 -7.44 6.44
CA ASP A 101 9.97 -8.77 6.08
C ASP A 101 10.09 -8.94 4.54
N GLU A 102 9.34 -9.84 3.94
CA GLU A 102 9.33 -10.10 2.49
C GLU A 102 8.24 -9.34 1.71
N VAL A 103 7.50 -8.43 2.35
CA VAL A 103 6.43 -7.68 1.70
C VAL A 103 6.69 -6.18 1.70
N VAL A 104 6.19 -5.51 0.68
CA VAL A 104 6.25 -4.06 0.54
C VAL A 104 4.84 -3.50 0.39
N PHE A 105 4.61 -2.33 0.94
CA PHE A 105 3.36 -1.58 0.88
C PHE A 105 3.62 -0.25 0.18
N ASP A 106 2.85 0.04 -0.83
CA ASP A 106 3.08 1.16 -1.74
C ASP A 106 2.48 2.50 -1.29
N GLY A 107 1.78 2.55 -0.16
CA GLY A 107 1.11 3.77 0.25
C GLY A 107 0.06 4.18 -0.76
N ALA A 108 0.25 5.33 -1.43
CA ALA A 108 -0.70 5.85 -2.40
C ALA A 108 -2.14 5.89 -1.85
N SER A 109 -2.30 6.29 -0.59
CA SER A 109 -3.61 6.52 0.03
C SER A 109 -4.44 7.44 -0.86
N PHE A 110 -5.73 7.22 -0.97
CA PHE A 110 -6.57 7.98 -1.89
C PHE A 110 -7.99 8.19 -1.35
N ALA A 111 -8.73 9.07 -1.99
CA ALA A 111 -10.15 9.21 -1.75
C ALA A 111 -10.90 9.28 -3.08
N VAL A 112 -12.08 8.67 -3.11
CA VAL A 112 -13.00 8.72 -4.23
C VAL A 112 -14.30 9.42 -3.82
N ASP A 113 -14.89 10.15 -4.74
CA ASP A 113 -16.18 10.78 -4.53
C ASP A 113 -17.33 9.75 -4.65
N ALA A 114 -18.56 10.18 -4.40
CA ALA A 114 -19.75 9.34 -4.49
C ALA A 114 -20.03 8.81 -5.91
N HIS A 115 -19.39 9.38 -6.94
CA HIS A 115 -19.47 8.92 -8.33
C HIS A 115 -18.35 7.94 -8.70
N GLY A 116 -17.44 7.66 -7.74
CA GLY A 116 -16.33 6.74 -7.91
C GLY A 116 -15.11 7.33 -8.62
N ALA A 117 -15.02 8.64 -8.76
CA ALA A 117 -13.85 9.31 -9.30
C ALA A 117 -12.80 9.51 -8.20
N VAL A 118 -11.52 9.24 -8.51
CA VAL A 118 -10.41 9.55 -7.60
C VAL A 118 -10.26 11.08 -7.51
N ALA A 119 -10.53 11.63 -6.34
CA ALA A 119 -10.53 13.06 -6.06
C ALA A 119 -9.37 13.52 -5.15
N ALA A 120 -8.64 12.58 -4.56
CA ALA A 120 -7.40 12.81 -3.83
C ALA A 120 -6.51 11.57 -3.92
N ARG A 121 -5.19 11.74 -4.00
CA ARG A 121 -4.20 10.65 -3.99
C ARG A 121 -2.88 11.12 -3.43
N ALA A 122 -2.31 10.37 -2.48
CA ALA A 122 -0.96 10.54 -1.99
C ALA A 122 0.08 9.96 -2.95
N ALA A 123 1.34 10.34 -2.80
CA ALA A 123 2.45 9.74 -3.54
C ALA A 123 2.65 8.26 -3.17
N SER A 124 3.14 7.46 -4.14
CA SER A 124 3.52 6.08 -3.88
C SER A 124 4.88 6.01 -3.17
N PHE A 125 5.06 5.05 -2.26
CA PHE A 125 6.28 4.74 -1.52
C PHE A 125 6.86 5.91 -0.71
N ALA A 126 6.00 6.85 -0.32
CA ALA A 126 6.36 8.01 0.52
C ALA A 126 5.44 8.11 1.74
N ASP A 127 6.03 8.46 2.88
CA ASP A 127 5.24 8.84 4.05
C ASP A 127 4.69 10.25 3.82
N GLU A 128 3.37 10.37 3.78
CA GLU A 128 2.70 11.62 3.45
C GLU A 128 1.43 11.83 4.29
N THR A 129 1.14 13.07 4.61
CA THR A 129 -0.15 13.48 5.16
C THR A 129 -1.02 14.06 4.04
N LEU A 130 -1.93 13.25 3.52
CA LEU A 130 -2.90 13.68 2.52
C LEU A 130 -4.11 14.33 3.19
N GLN A 131 -4.31 15.62 2.94
CA GLN A 131 -5.51 16.33 3.41
C GLN A 131 -6.67 16.10 2.44
N VAL A 132 -7.78 15.58 2.96
CA VAL A 132 -9.01 15.29 2.20
C VAL A 132 -10.17 16.05 2.83
N THR A 133 -10.95 16.75 2.01
CA THR A 133 -12.18 17.43 2.44
C THR A 133 -13.38 16.73 1.85
N LEU A 134 -14.26 16.23 2.73
CA LEU A 134 -15.58 15.71 2.36
C LEU A 134 -16.59 16.85 2.31
N LEU A 135 -17.35 16.92 1.23
CA LEU A 135 -18.35 17.95 0.99
C LEU A 135 -19.77 17.35 0.95
N PRO A 136 -20.80 18.13 1.27
CA PRO A 136 -22.18 17.72 1.11
C PRO A 136 -22.45 17.20 -0.31
N GLY A 137 -23.29 16.16 -0.42
CA GLY A 137 -23.60 15.53 -1.71
C GLY A 137 -22.55 14.51 -2.16
N GLY A 138 -21.55 14.16 -1.30
CA GLY A 138 -20.61 13.10 -1.57
C GLY A 138 -19.41 13.51 -2.45
N ALA A 139 -19.24 14.81 -2.69
CA ALA A 139 -18.04 15.33 -3.36
C ALA A 139 -16.83 15.29 -2.41
N VAL A 140 -15.65 15.15 -3.00
CA VAL A 140 -14.36 15.06 -2.30
C VAL A 140 -13.37 16.02 -2.94
N GLN A 141 -12.54 16.67 -2.14
CA GLN A 141 -11.45 17.53 -2.60
C GLN A 141 -10.13 17.18 -1.91
N GLY A 142 -9.05 17.19 -2.69
CA GLY A 142 -7.68 16.97 -2.21
C GLY A 142 -6.65 17.09 -3.34
N ALA A 143 -5.38 16.99 -2.98
CA ALA A 143 -4.31 16.89 -3.97
C ALA A 143 -4.33 15.51 -4.63
N VAL A 144 -4.02 15.43 -5.92
CA VAL A 144 -3.95 14.17 -6.67
C VAL A 144 -2.53 14.01 -7.22
N ALA A 145 -1.72 13.19 -6.54
CA ALA A 145 -0.39 12.83 -7.03
C ALA A 145 -0.49 12.03 -8.34
N GLN A 146 0.45 12.27 -9.26
CA GLN A 146 0.51 11.51 -10.49
C GLN A 146 1.02 10.09 -10.22
N PRO A 147 0.45 9.06 -10.86
CA PRO A 147 0.97 7.71 -10.78
C PRO A 147 2.39 7.62 -11.33
N LEU A 148 3.19 6.75 -10.77
CA LEU A 148 4.48 6.35 -11.35
C LEU A 148 4.25 5.50 -12.62
N SER A 149 5.24 5.46 -13.53
CA SER A 149 5.27 4.43 -14.58
C SER A 149 5.50 3.05 -13.95
N ASP A 150 5.19 1.98 -14.68
CA ASP A 150 5.33 0.61 -14.18
C ASP A 150 6.77 0.31 -13.73
N GLU A 151 7.77 0.76 -14.50
CA GLU A 151 9.18 0.58 -14.16
C GLU A 151 9.58 1.39 -12.92
N ALA A 152 9.12 2.64 -12.82
CA ALA A 152 9.40 3.50 -11.67
C ALA A 152 8.71 2.96 -10.40
N GLU A 153 7.51 2.38 -10.53
CA GLU A 153 6.79 1.75 -9.42
C GLU A 153 7.53 0.52 -8.91
N ILE A 154 8.00 -0.35 -9.81
CA ILE A 154 8.81 -1.53 -9.46
C ILE A 154 10.14 -1.10 -8.82
N TRP A 155 10.83 -0.12 -9.40
CA TRP A 155 12.07 0.43 -8.83
C TRP A 155 11.86 0.94 -7.41
N ALA A 156 10.84 1.76 -7.20
CA ALA A 156 10.51 2.31 -5.89
C ALA A 156 10.18 1.22 -4.87
N ALA A 157 9.49 0.15 -5.28
CA ALA A 157 9.20 -1.00 -4.43
C ALA A 157 10.47 -1.73 -3.99
N LEU A 158 11.41 -1.97 -4.91
CA LEU A 158 12.69 -2.61 -4.62
C LEU A 158 13.55 -1.77 -3.66
N VAL A 159 13.64 -0.47 -3.93
CA VAL A 159 14.36 0.49 -3.08
C VAL A 159 13.73 0.56 -1.68
N CYS A 160 12.41 0.62 -1.60
CA CYS A 160 11.67 0.63 -0.33
C CYS A 160 11.93 -0.66 0.46
N GLY A 161 11.84 -1.81 -0.17
CA GLY A 161 12.08 -3.12 0.47
C GLY A 161 13.48 -3.22 1.07
N VAL A 162 14.50 -2.88 0.29
CA VAL A 162 15.91 -2.91 0.76
C VAL A 162 16.14 -1.90 1.89
N ARG A 163 15.68 -0.67 1.72
CA ARG A 163 15.85 0.39 2.73
C ARG A 163 15.25 -0.02 4.07
N ASP A 164 14.01 -0.48 4.04
CA ASP A 164 13.28 -0.77 5.25
C ASP A 164 13.77 -2.06 5.91
N TYR A 165 14.11 -3.09 5.13
CA TYR A 165 14.68 -4.33 5.67
C TYR A 165 16.01 -4.07 6.38
N VAL A 166 16.93 -3.36 5.74
CA VAL A 166 18.23 -3.04 6.33
C VAL A 166 18.08 -2.11 7.53
N GLY A 167 17.26 -1.06 7.40
CA GLY A 167 17.06 -0.06 8.44
C GLY A 167 16.35 -0.61 9.67
N LYS A 168 15.23 -1.32 9.50
CA LYS A 168 14.42 -1.88 10.60
C LYS A 168 15.16 -2.97 11.38
N ASN A 169 16.05 -3.72 10.71
CA ASN A 169 16.88 -4.73 11.38
C ASN A 169 18.18 -4.15 11.97
N GLY A 170 18.43 -2.85 11.80
CA GLY A 170 19.61 -2.20 12.35
C GLY A 170 20.94 -2.62 11.69
N PHE A 171 20.90 -3.12 10.45
CA PHE A 171 22.12 -3.47 9.71
C PHE A 171 22.89 -2.21 9.29
N PRO A 172 24.23 -2.23 9.36
CA PRO A 172 25.04 -1.05 9.06
C PRO A 172 25.10 -0.70 7.57
N GLY A 173 24.70 -1.61 6.69
CA GLY A 173 24.73 -1.47 5.23
C GLY A 173 24.69 -2.83 4.52
N ALA A 174 25.10 -2.84 3.27
CA ALA A 174 25.11 -4.05 2.44
C ALA A 174 26.48 -4.30 1.80
N ILE A 175 26.81 -5.58 1.59
CA ILE A 175 27.97 -6.02 0.81
C ILE A 175 27.43 -6.80 -0.40
N ILE A 176 27.87 -6.41 -1.58
CA ILE A 176 27.39 -6.98 -2.85
C ILE A 176 28.54 -7.58 -3.63
N GLY A 177 28.40 -8.85 -4.02
CA GLY A 177 29.30 -9.49 -4.99
C GLY A 177 29.05 -8.91 -6.38
N LEU A 178 30.04 -8.24 -6.95
CA LEU A 178 29.94 -7.63 -8.28
C LEU A 178 30.63 -8.53 -9.31
N SER A 179 29.84 -9.08 -10.24
CA SER A 179 30.32 -10.04 -11.24
C SER A 179 30.59 -9.42 -12.62
N GLY A 180 30.36 -8.12 -12.80
CA GLY A 180 30.40 -7.46 -14.11
C GLY A 180 29.16 -7.70 -14.97
N GLY A 181 28.21 -8.55 -14.54
CA GLY A 181 26.93 -8.78 -15.20
C GLY A 181 25.87 -7.73 -14.82
N ILE A 182 24.85 -7.60 -15.68
CA ILE A 182 23.79 -6.61 -15.51
C ILE A 182 23.00 -6.82 -14.22
N ASP A 183 22.76 -8.05 -13.78
CA ASP A 183 21.99 -8.36 -12.59
C ASP A 183 22.68 -7.80 -11.33
N SER A 184 23.99 -8.04 -11.18
CA SER A 184 24.75 -7.52 -10.05
C SER A 184 24.88 -5.99 -10.08
N ALA A 185 24.93 -5.40 -11.27
CA ALA A 185 24.92 -3.95 -11.45
C ALA A 185 23.56 -3.34 -11.04
N LEU A 186 22.47 -3.99 -11.41
CA LEU A 186 21.12 -3.59 -11.03
C LEU A 186 20.92 -3.66 -9.51
N VAL A 187 21.35 -4.76 -8.88
CA VAL A 187 21.29 -4.93 -7.42
C VAL A 187 22.11 -3.84 -6.71
N LEU A 188 23.30 -3.50 -7.26
CA LEU A 188 24.13 -2.42 -6.72
C LEU A 188 23.42 -1.07 -6.80
N ALA A 189 22.81 -0.74 -7.95
CA ALA A 189 22.08 0.50 -8.13
C ALA A 189 20.91 0.64 -7.14
N ILE A 190 20.10 -0.41 -6.99
CA ILE A 190 19.00 -0.46 -6.03
C ILE A 190 19.52 -0.27 -4.59
N ALA A 191 20.61 -0.94 -4.22
CA ALA A 191 21.16 -0.83 -2.88
C ALA A 191 21.70 0.58 -2.60
N VAL A 192 22.33 1.22 -3.57
CA VAL A 192 22.83 2.60 -3.44
C VAL A 192 21.68 3.60 -3.30
N ASP A 193 20.61 3.45 -4.10
CA ASP A 193 19.42 4.29 -3.97
C ASP A 193 18.69 4.08 -2.63
N ALA A 194 18.71 2.86 -2.11
CA ALA A 194 18.05 2.53 -0.85
C ALA A 194 18.82 2.99 0.39
N LEU A 195 20.14 2.86 0.39
CA LEU A 195 20.97 2.97 1.59
C LEU A 195 21.94 4.16 1.57
N GLY A 196 22.23 4.70 0.39
CA GLY A 196 23.32 5.62 0.15
C GLY A 196 24.64 4.90 -0.16
N ALA A 197 25.48 5.51 -0.98
CA ALA A 197 26.74 4.91 -1.46
C ALA A 197 27.73 4.59 -0.32
N ASP A 198 27.69 5.33 0.75
CA ASP A 198 28.55 5.17 1.95
C ASP A 198 28.27 3.89 2.73
N LYS A 199 27.07 3.34 2.60
CA LYS A 199 26.61 2.10 3.25
C LYS A 199 26.66 0.87 2.36
N VAL A 200 27.09 1.01 1.10
CA VAL A 200 27.17 -0.11 0.16
C VAL A 200 28.62 -0.37 -0.20
N ARG A 201 29.05 -1.62 -0.02
CA ARG A 201 30.39 -2.08 -0.40
C ARG A 201 30.30 -3.14 -1.46
N THR A 202 31.14 -3.07 -2.47
CA THR A 202 31.24 -4.09 -3.51
C THR A 202 32.47 -4.97 -3.28
N VAL A 203 32.34 -6.25 -3.57
CA VAL A 203 33.43 -7.21 -3.51
C VAL A 203 33.47 -7.97 -4.82
N MET A 204 34.60 -7.93 -5.48
CA MET A 204 34.88 -8.82 -6.61
C MET A 204 35.51 -10.12 -6.07
N MET A 205 34.96 -11.23 -6.53
CA MET A 205 35.44 -12.58 -6.16
C MET A 205 36.02 -13.31 -7.40
N PRO A 206 37.25 -12.96 -7.83
CA PRO A 206 37.79 -13.52 -9.05
C PRO A 206 38.15 -15.01 -8.87
N SER A 207 37.97 -15.75 -9.91
CA SER A 207 38.38 -17.16 -10.05
C SER A 207 39.12 -17.38 -11.36
N PRO A 208 39.79 -18.50 -11.58
CA PRO A 208 40.42 -18.82 -12.88
C PRO A 208 39.40 -18.85 -14.04
N TYR A 209 38.12 -18.93 -13.74
CA TYR A 209 37.02 -18.97 -14.73
C TYR A 209 36.26 -17.65 -14.84
N THR A 210 36.73 -16.61 -14.17
CA THR A 210 36.07 -15.29 -14.20
C THR A 210 36.26 -14.67 -15.59
N ALA A 211 35.15 -14.28 -16.23
CA ALA A 211 35.19 -13.64 -17.53
C ALA A 211 35.86 -12.26 -17.48
N ASP A 212 36.52 -11.86 -18.55
CA ASP A 212 37.25 -10.56 -18.64
C ASP A 212 36.40 -9.35 -18.35
N ILE A 213 35.11 -9.39 -18.70
CA ILE A 213 34.16 -8.34 -18.44
C ILE A 213 33.99 -8.03 -16.93
N SER A 214 34.30 -8.98 -16.07
CA SER A 214 34.22 -8.80 -14.61
C SER A 214 35.40 -8.01 -14.06
N TRP A 215 36.51 -7.92 -14.80
CA TRP A 215 37.71 -7.17 -14.43
C TRP A 215 37.62 -5.70 -14.85
#